data_1899858c63c6de1dfcb101595eb043cf
#
_entry.id   1899858c63c6de1dfcb101595eb043cf
#
_cell.length_a   1.000
_cell.length_b   1.000
_cell.length_c   1.000
_cell.angle_alpha   90.00
_cell.angle_beta   90.00
_cell.angle_gamma   90.00
#
_symmetry.space_group_name_H-M   'P 1'
#
loop_
_entity.id
_entity.type
_entity.pdbx_description
1 polymer ?
#
loop_
_entity_poly.entity_id
_entity_poly.type
_entity_poly.pdbx_seq_one_letter_code
_entity_poly.pdbx_strand_id
1 'polypeptide(L)'
;MEKYVNKELVKYIKDKIIPVYKLNGKAHGAEHIEMVKKRATEISELYPGLNYNILYTAVTFHDISDHIDRKNHEIVSANIMMEDKNLDKFFSKDEKEIIKQAIEDHRSSKGKVPRSIYGRILASADKCLDINKYFERCISYEKEHHPEYTKQQILNRSLEHAIEKFGKNGYAINMYYVDDNKYNEYLKKLQKLIDNKEEFFKKSNEIYDKLNKAN
;
A
#
# COMPACT_ATOMS: atom_id res chain seq x y z
N MET A 1 8.06 -8.30 -13.03
CA MET A 1 9.22 -8.18 -12.12
C MET A 1 9.98 -9.50 -11.95
N GLU A 2 9.36 -10.57 -11.44
CA GLU A 2 10.03 -11.83 -11.08
C GLU A 2 10.95 -12.43 -12.16
N LYS A 3 10.65 -12.26 -13.44
CA LYS A 3 11.50 -12.74 -14.55
C LYS A 3 12.92 -12.13 -14.59
N TYR A 4 13.11 -11.01 -13.90
CA TYR A 4 14.40 -10.29 -13.80
C TYR A 4 15.08 -10.48 -12.43
N VAL A 5 14.46 -11.24 -11.53
CA VAL A 5 14.95 -11.50 -10.17
C VAL A 5 15.67 -12.85 -10.12
N ASN A 6 16.68 -12.96 -9.28
CA ASN A 6 17.36 -14.22 -9.00
C ASN A 6 16.34 -15.31 -8.61
N LYS A 7 16.39 -16.45 -9.29
CA LYS A 7 15.41 -17.54 -9.13
C LYS A 7 15.39 -18.14 -7.72
N GLU A 8 16.55 -18.23 -7.07
CA GLU A 8 16.65 -18.74 -5.70
C GLU A 8 16.07 -17.76 -4.69
N LEU A 9 16.26 -16.44 -4.92
CA LEU A 9 15.65 -15.38 -4.13
C LEU A 9 14.11 -15.43 -4.25
N VAL A 10 13.60 -15.55 -5.48
CA VAL A 10 12.15 -15.70 -5.73
C VAL A 10 11.60 -16.93 -5.00
N LYS A 11 12.28 -18.07 -5.11
CA LYS A 11 11.89 -19.31 -4.43
C LYS A 11 11.86 -19.11 -2.90
N TYR A 12 12.94 -18.56 -2.34
CA TYR A 12 13.03 -18.27 -0.90
C TYR A 12 11.87 -17.40 -0.42
N ILE A 13 11.61 -16.30 -1.11
CA ILE A 13 10.55 -15.35 -0.73
C ILE A 13 9.16 -16.02 -0.84
N LYS A 14 8.89 -16.78 -1.89
CA LYS A 14 7.62 -17.50 -2.05
C LYS A 14 7.40 -18.56 -0.96
N ASP A 15 8.47 -19.26 -0.59
CA ASP A 15 8.37 -20.38 0.37
C ASP A 15 8.33 -19.90 1.85
N LYS A 16 8.96 -18.76 2.18
CA LYS A 16 9.18 -18.33 3.56
C LYS A 16 8.52 -17.00 3.93
N ILE A 17 8.46 -16.06 3.02
CA ILE A 17 8.01 -14.69 3.29
C ILE A 17 6.53 -14.51 2.96
N ILE A 18 6.13 -14.85 1.74
CA ILE A 18 4.73 -14.68 1.31
C ILE A 18 3.73 -15.41 2.22
N PRO A 19 4.00 -16.64 2.75
CA PRO A 19 3.05 -17.28 3.66
C PRO A 19 2.77 -16.51 4.94
N VAL A 20 3.69 -15.67 5.42
CA VAL A 20 3.52 -14.84 6.62
C VAL A 20 2.35 -13.85 6.47
N TYR A 21 2.10 -13.38 5.27
CA TYR A 21 0.99 -12.46 4.96
C TYR A 21 -0.41 -13.03 5.26
N LYS A 22 -0.54 -14.34 5.50
CA LYS A 22 -1.79 -14.96 5.99
C LYS A 22 -2.15 -14.51 7.41
N LEU A 23 -1.17 -14.03 8.18
CA LEU A 23 -1.36 -13.53 9.53
C LEU A 23 -1.86 -12.08 9.55
N ASN A 24 -1.63 -11.34 8.47
CA ASN A 24 -2.11 -9.97 8.33
C ASN A 24 -3.62 -9.94 8.08
N GLY A 25 -4.29 -8.88 8.51
CA GLY A 25 -5.70 -8.64 8.18
C GLY A 25 -5.96 -8.53 6.67
N LYS A 26 -7.22 -8.62 6.26
CA LYS A 26 -7.62 -8.61 4.83
C LYS A 26 -7.02 -7.44 4.03
N ALA A 27 -6.83 -6.28 4.67
CA ALA A 27 -6.31 -5.07 4.01
C ALA A 27 -4.83 -5.17 3.61
N HIS A 28 -4.03 -5.99 4.31
CA HIS A 28 -2.58 -6.15 4.14
C HIS A 28 -2.15 -7.61 3.94
N GLY A 29 -3.09 -8.46 3.51
CA GLY A 29 -2.87 -9.89 3.27
C GLY A 29 -2.33 -10.20 1.87
N ALA A 30 -2.50 -11.47 1.45
CA ALA A 30 -1.94 -12.00 0.21
C ALA A 30 -2.38 -11.25 -1.07
N GLU A 31 -3.63 -10.79 -1.14
CA GLU A 31 -4.12 -10.01 -2.29
C GLU A 31 -3.46 -8.64 -2.39
N HIS A 32 -3.21 -8.00 -1.25
CA HIS A 32 -2.52 -6.71 -1.21
C HIS A 32 -1.11 -6.82 -1.76
N ILE A 33 -0.31 -7.79 -1.29
CA ILE A 33 1.06 -7.96 -1.77
C ILE A 33 1.12 -8.25 -3.28
N GLU A 34 0.19 -9.03 -3.82
CA GLU A 34 0.13 -9.27 -5.27
C GLU A 34 -0.23 -8.00 -6.06
N MET A 35 -1.13 -7.18 -5.53
CA MET A 35 -1.45 -5.87 -6.11
C MET A 35 -0.22 -4.96 -6.12
N VAL A 36 0.49 -4.84 -5.00
CA VAL A 36 1.71 -4.01 -4.91
C VAL A 36 2.81 -4.51 -5.83
N LYS A 37 3.03 -5.83 -5.91
CA LYS A 37 3.98 -6.45 -6.86
C LYS A 37 3.65 -6.12 -8.31
N LYS A 38 2.39 -6.26 -8.70
CA LYS A 38 1.92 -5.91 -10.05
C LYS A 38 2.19 -4.44 -10.34
N ARG A 39 1.79 -3.56 -9.42
CA ARG A 39 1.94 -2.12 -9.59
C ARG A 39 3.39 -1.66 -9.62
N ALA A 40 4.24 -2.19 -8.72
CA ALA A 40 5.68 -1.93 -8.72
C ALA A 40 6.35 -2.42 -10.02
N THR A 41 5.86 -3.52 -10.61
CA THR A 41 6.34 -3.99 -11.92
C THR A 41 6.03 -2.99 -13.02
N GLU A 42 4.77 -2.51 -13.10
CA GLU A 42 4.36 -1.51 -14.09
C GLU A 42 5.18 -0.21 -13.96
N ILE A 43 5.35 0.27 -12.74
CA ILE A 43 6.12 1.50 -12.48
C ILE A 43 7.60 1.31 -12.83
N SER A 44 8.18 0.15 -12.51
CA SER A 44 9.60 -0.12 -12.75
C SER A 44 9.99 -0.07 -14.23
N GLU A 45 9.05 -0.26 -15.13
CA GLU A 45 9.27 -0.16 -16.58
C GLU A 45 9.59 1.27 -17.03
N LEU A 46 9.24 2.28 -16.23
CA LEU A 46 9.56 3.69 -16.47
C LEU A 46 11.00 4.06 -16.07
N TYR A 47 11.68 3.19 -15.31
CA TYR A 47 12.98 3.46 -14.72
C TYR A 47 14.01 2.39 -15.12
N PRO A 48 14.76 2.59 -16.21
CA PRO A 48 15.79 1.65 -16.62
C PRO A 48 16.96 1.56 -15.61
N GLY A 49 17.60 0.41 -15.52
CA GLY A 49 18.80 0.22 -14.69
C GLY A 49 18.50 -0.14 -13.22
N LEU A 50 17.26 -0.43 -12.86
CA LEU A 50 16.92 -0.89 -11.52
C LEU A 50 17.50 -2.29 -11.24
N ASN A 51 18.01 -2.48 -10.01
CA ASN A 51 18.26 -3.81 -9.47
C ASN A 51 16.92 -4.43 -9.01
N TYR A 52 16.39 -5.34 -9.82
CA TYR A 52 15.09 -5.98 -9.53
C TYR A 52 15.11 -6.88 -8.29
N ASN A 53 16.28 -7.38 -7.86
CA ASN A 53 16.38 -8.12 -6.60
C ASN A 53 16.06 -7.19 -5.42
N ILE A 54 16.60 -5.96 -5.41
CA ILE A 54 16.34 -4.94 -4.39
C ILE A 54 14.85 -4.58 -4.37
N LEU A 55 14.29 -4.22 -5.54
CA LEU A 55 12.89 -3.81 -5.62
C LEU A 55 11.94 -4.93 -5.19
N TYR A 56 12.16 -6.16 -5.66
CA TYR A 56 11.34 -7.32 -5.31
C TYR A 56 11.36 -7.61 -3.82
N THR A 57 12.54 -7.56 -3.19
CA THR A 57 12.68 -7.78 -1.76
C THR A 57 12.02 -6.67 -0.96
N ALA A 58 12.22 -5.39 -1.32
CA ALA A 58 11.54 -4.27 -0.66
C ALA A 58 10.02 -4.43 -0.72
N VAL A 59 9.47 -4.73 -1.91
CA VAL A 59 8.04 -4.95 -2.12
C VAL A 59 7.52 -6.12 -1.30
N THR A 60 8.25 -7.24 -1.22
CA THR A 60 7.76 -8.44 -0.56
C THR A 60 7.91 -8.44 0.96
N PHE A 61 8.69 -7.51 1.52
CA PHE A 61 8.88 -7.38 2.96
C PHE A 61 8.14 -6.20 3.58
N HIS A 62 7.61 -5.23 2.80
CA HIS A 62 7.17 -3.93 3.33
C HIS A 62 6.14 -4.01 4.47
N ASP A 63 5.20 -4.94 4.39
CA ASP A 63 4.10 -5.12 5.35
C ASP A 63 4.15 -6.45 6.10
N ILE A 64 5.30 -7.16 6.07
CA ILE A 64 5.41 -8.50 6.68
C ILE A 64 5.06 -8.52 8.17
N SER A 65 5.18 -7.40 8.86
CA SER A 65 4.93 -7.24 10.29
C SER A 65 3.61 -6.54 10.65
N ASP A 66 2.70 -6.30 9.71
CA ASP A 66 1.45 -5.59 9.99
C ASP A 66 0.64 -6.25 11.12
N HIS A 67 0.68 -7.58 11.23
CA HIS A 67 0.06 -8.34 12.31
C HIS A 67 0.79 -8.26 13.67
N ILE A 68 2.04 -7.79 13.70
CA ILE A 68 2.86 -7.66 14.92
C ILE A 68 2.68 -6.27 15.50
N ASP A 69 2.92 -5.23 14.71
CA ASP A 69 2.80 -3.82 15.10
C ASP A 69 2.35 -2.97 13.93
N ARG A 70 1.04 -2.86 13.73
CA ARG A 70 0.44 -2.06 12.68
C ARG A 70 0.85 -0.59 12.71
N LYS A 71 1.13 -0.06 13.90
CA LYS A 71 1.48 1.36 14.06
C LYS A 71 2.88 1.69 13.55
N ASN A 72 3.81 0.74 13.66
CA ASN A 72 5.21 0.91 13.27
C ASN A 72 5.68 -0.19 12.31
N HIS A 73 4.75 -0.79 11.54
CA HIS A 73 5.05 -1.93 10.68
C HIS A 73 6.19 -1.65 9.69
N GLU A 74 6.35 -0.41 9.22
CA GLU A 74 7.43 -0.03 8.30
C GLU A 74 8.82 -0.22 8.91
N ILE A 75 8.96 0.07 10.20
CA ILE A 75 10.22 -0.10 10.93
C ILE A 75 10.45 -1.58 11.29
N VAL A 76 9.39 -2.24 11.80
CA VAL A 76 9.49 -3.65 12.21
C VAL A 76 9.75 -4.54 11.00
N SER A 77 9.07 -4.31 9.87
CA SER A 77 9.30 -5.03 8.61
C SER A 77 10.73 -4.84 8.09
N ALA A 78 11.25 -3.61 8.15
CA ALA A 78 12.62 -3.30 7.76
C ALA A 78 13.64 -4.04 8.63
N ASN A 79 13.41 -4.12 9.94
CA ASN A 79 14.28 -4.86 10.87
C ASN A 79 14.23 -6.39 10.60
N ILE A 80 13.04 -6.96 10.39
CA ILE A 80 12.89 -8.38 10.01
C ILE A 80 13.70 -8.69 8.76
N MET A 81 13.64 -7.83 7.74
CA MET A 81 14.42 -7.99 6.51
C MET A 81 15.92 -7.90 6.79
N MET A 82 16.38 -6.95 7.63
CA MET A 82 17.79 -6.79 7.96
C MET A 82 18.37 -7.97 8.73
N GLU A 83 17.59 -8.56 9.62
CA GLU A 83 18.00 -9.69 10.47
C GLU A 83 17.97 -11.04 9.72
N ASP A 84 17.30 -11.10 8.57
CA ASP A 84 17.22 -12.32 7.77
C ASP A 84 18.57 -12.67 7.12
N LYS A 85 19.25 -13.67 7.72
CA LYS A 85 20.56 -14.19 7.27
C LYS A 85 20.50 -14.89 5.92
N ASN A 86 19.32 -15.37 5.50
CA ASN A 86 19.20 -15.99 4.17
C ASN A 86 19.35 -14.98 3.04
N LEU A 87 19.16 -13.69 3.32
CA LEU A 87 19.34 -12.62 2.34
C LEU A 87 20.82 -12.25 2.15
N ASP A 88 21.73 -12.60 3.08
CA ASP A 88 23.15 -12.25 3.01
C ASP A 88 23.88 -12.88 1.80
N LYS A 89 23.34 -13.96 1.23
CA LYS A 89 23.86 -14.57 0.01
C LYS A 89 23.44 -13.86 -1.29
N PHE A 90 22.46 -12.95 -1.22
CA PHE A 90 21.92 -12.22 -2.37
C PHE A 90 22.29 -10.75 -2.36
N PHE A 91 22.60 -10.19 -1.20
CA PHE A 91 22.79 -8.75 -1.02
C PHE A 91 24.01 -8.44 -0.17
N SER A 92 24.76 -7.43 -0.57
CA SER A 92 25.75 -6.74 0.26
C SER A 92 25.05 -5.97 1.39
N LYS A 93 25.84 -5.49 2.37
CA LYS A 93 25.30 -4.64 3.45
C LYS A 93 24.68 -3.36 2.92
N ASP A 94 25.29 -2.74 1.91
CA ASP A 94 24.81 -1.50 1.31
C ASP A 94 23.48 -1.72 0.57
N GLU A 95 23.33 -2.83 -0.15
CA GLU A 95 22.07 -3.20 -0.80
C GLU A 95 20.97 -3.50 0.22
N LYS A 96 21.27 -4.19 1.32
CA LYS A 96 20.31 -4.39 2.42
C LYS A 96 19.89 -3.06 3.05
N GLU A 97 20.81 -2.11 3.20
CA GLU A 97 20.47 -0.77 3.69
C GLU A 97 19.53 -0.01 2.72
N ILE A 98 19.73 -0.13 1.42
CA ILE A 98 18.80 0.43 0.40
C ILE A 98 17.41 -0.21 0.51
N ILE A 99 17.34 -1.54 0.67
CA ILE A 99 16.07 -2.25 0.84
C ILE A 99 15.36 -1.80 2.13
N LYS A 100 16.10 -1.73 3.24
CA LYS A 100 15.62 -1.24 4.53
C LYS A 100 15.00 0.15 4.40
N GLN A 101 15.75 1.09 3.80
CA GLN A 101 15.27 2.45 3.60
C GLN A 101 14.00 2.49 2.74
N ALA A 102 13.91 1.67 1.69
CA ALA A 102 12.71 1.60 0.87
C ALA A 102 11.49 1.10 1.66
N ILE A 103 11.68 0.11 2.54
CA ILE A 103 10.63 -0.39 3.43
C ILE A 103 10.21 0.68 4.46
N GLU A 104 11.16 1.34 5.12
CA GLU A 104 10.87 2.40 6.08
C GLU A 104 10.11 3.59 5.46
N ASP A 105 10.42 3.92 4.21
CA ASP A 105 9.92 5.10 3.52
C ASP A 105 8.56 4.90 2.84
N HIS A 106 8.02 3.65 2.76
CA HIS A 106 6.81 3.41 1.97
C HIS A 106 5.55 4.06 2.56
N ARG A 107 5.53 4.29 3.88
CA ARG A 107 4.34 4.76 4.58
C ARG A 107 4.08 6.25 4.38
N SER A 108 3.07 6.56 3.56
CA SER A 108 2.69 7.93 3.20
C SER A 108 2.31 8.82 4.39
N SER A 109 1.68 8.25 5.44
CA SER A 109 1.23 9.03 6.61
C SER A 109 2.37 9.67 7.42
N LYS A 110 3.62 9.29 7.18
CA LYS A 110 4.79 9.92 7.82
C LYS A 110 5.22 11.23 7.14
N GLY A 111 4.65 11.59 5.98
CA GLY A 111 4.92 12.87 5.31
C GLY A 111 6.33 13.05 4.76
N LYS A 112 7.14 11.99 4.71
CA LYS A 112 8.52 12.04 4.23
C LYS A 112 8.63 11.60 2.78
N VAL A 113 9.45 12.31 2.00
CA VAL A 113 9.81 11.89 0.65
C VAL A 113 10.76 10.69 0.74
N PRO A 114 10.49 9.58 0.02
CA PRO A 114 11.36 8.41 0.05
C PRO A 114 12.79 8.73 -0.43
N ARG A 115 13.78 8.21 0.30
CA ARG A 115 15.22 8.46 0.08
C ARG A 115 15.77 7.92 -1.22
N SER A 116 15.19 6.84 -1.74
CA SER A 116 15.67 6.16 -2.95
C SER A 116 14.57 5.99 -3.99
N ILE A 117 14.96 5.69 -5.24
CA ILE A 117 14.02 5.33 -6.29
C ILE A 117 13.21 4.07 -5.93
N TYR A 118 13.79 3.11 -5.20
CA TYR A 118 13.11 1.91 -4.73
C TYR A 118 12.01 2.25 -3.73
N GLY A 119 12.27 3.14 -2.78
CA GLY A 119 11.27 3.66 -1.84
C GLY A 119 10.16 4.44 -2.55
N ARG A 120 10.50 5.26 -3.55
CA ARG A 120 9.52 6.01 -4.36
C ARG A 120 8.59 5.08 -5.13
N ILE A 121 9.14 4.05 -5.76
CA ILE A 121 8.35 3.04 -6.47
C ILE A 121 7.44 2.29 -5.50
N LEU A 122 7.99 1.81 -4.38
CA LEU A 122 7.23 1.07 -3.37
C LEU A 122 6.11 1.92 -2.77
N ALA A 123 6.41 3.13 -2.29
CA ALA A 123 5.41 4.05 -1.71
C ALA A 123 4.30 4.43 -2.70
N SER A 124 4.61 4.47 -4.00
CA SER A 124 3.62 4.74 -5.04
C SER A 124 2.83 3.50 -5.43
N ALA A 125 3.48 2.33 -5.45
CA ALA A 125 2.84 1.05 -5.76
C ALA A 125 1.87 0.59 -4.68
N ASP A 126 2.15 0.89 -3.41
CA ASP A 126 1.31 0.57 -2.26
C ASP A 126 -0.01 1.37 -2.24
N LYS A 127 -0.10 2.46 -2.99
CA LYS A 127 -1.34 3.24 -3.06
C LYS A 127 -2.46 2.49 -3.80
N CYS A 128 -3.60 2.40 -3.15
CA CYS A 128 -4.83 1.95 -3.80
C CYS A 128 -5.35 3.05 -4.73
N LEU A 129 -5.37 2.79 -6.04
CA LEU A 129 -5.88 3.71 -7.07
C LEU A 129 -7.28 3.32 -7.59
N ASP A 130 -8.00 2.49 -6.83
CA ASP A 130 -9.36 2.06 -7.11
C ASP A 130 -10.35 2.75 -6.14
N ILE A 131 -11.27 3.53 -6.70
CA ILE A 131 -12.27 4.28 -5.92
C ILE A 131 -13.21 3.34 -5.15
N ASN A 132 -13.63 2.21 -5.75
CA ASN A 132 -14.50 1.27 -5.05
C ASN A 132 -13.77 0.64 -3.86
N LYS A 133 -12.53 0.19 -4.05
CA LYS A 133 -11.70 -0.33 -2.95
C LYS A 133 -11.40 0.72 -1.89
N TYR A 134 -11.27 1.98 -2.26
CA TYR A 134 -11.14 3.06 -1.29
C TYR A 134 -12.36 3.11 -0.35
N PHE A 135 -13.57 3.15 -0.92
CA PHE A 135 -14.80 3.13 -0.14
C PHE A 135 -14.96 1.84 0.68
N GLU A 136 -14.70 0.67 0.08
CA GLU A 136 -14.75 -0.61 0.77
C GLU A 136 -13.86 -0.61 2.02
N ARG A 137 -12.62 -0.10 1.91
CA ARG A 137 -11.67 -0.01 3.03
C ARG A 137 -12.14 0.97 4.11
N CYS A 138 -12.60 2.16 3.74
CA CYS A 138 -13.11 3.16 4.69
C CYS A 138 -14.32 2.62 5.45
N ILE A 139 -15.32 2.09 4.74
CA ILE A 139 -16.54 1.56 5.34
C ILE A 139 -16.25 0.36 6.24
N SER A 140 -15.39 -0.57 5.79
CA SER A 140 -15.02 -1.74 6.59
C SER A 140 -14.28 -1.33 7.86
N TYR A 141 -13.37 -0.36 7.76
CA TYR A 141 -12.64 0.17 8.92
C TYR A 141 -13.59 0.76 9.97
N GLU A 142 -14.51 1.64 9.56
CA GLU A 142 -15.47 2.25 10.49
C GLU A 142 -16.39 1.19 11.13
N LYS A 143 -16.85 0.20 10.37
CA LYS A 143 -17.67 -0.91 10.90
C LYS A 143 -16.92 -1.76 11.92
N GLU A 144 -15.64 -2.01 11.70
CA GLU A 144 -14.80 -2.84 12.58
C GLU A 144 -14.46 -2.11 13.89
N HIS A 145 -14.13 -0.80 13.80
CA HIS A 145 -13.64 -0.03 14.94
C HIS A 145 -14.76 0.72 15.69
N HIS A 146 -15.89 0.93 15.03
CA HIS A 146 -17.06 1.64 15.56
C HIS A 146 -18.35 0.86 15.29
N PRO A 147 -18.51 -0.36 15.88
CA PRO A 147 -19.68 -1.20 15.64
C PRO A 147 -21.00 -0.55 16.10
N GLU A 148 -20.91 0.46 16.96
CA GLU A 148 -22.04 1.26 17.44
C GLU A 148 -22.55 2.31 16.43
N TYR A 149 -21.78 2.59 15.36
CA TYR A 149 -22.16 3.62 14.40
C TYR A 149 -23.29 3.17 13.48
N THR A 150 -24.24 4.06 13.29
CA THR A 150 -25.28 3.92 12.26
C THR A 150 -24.66 3.98 10.86
N LYS A 151 -25.38 3.46 9.86
CA LYS A 151 -24.96 3.57 8.45
C LYS A 151 -24.60 5.02 8.09
N GLN A 152 -25.45 6.00 8.48
CA GLN A 152 -25.21 7.40 8.15
C GLN A 152 -23.92 7.95 8.79
N GLN A 153 -23.63 7.56 10.02
CA GLN A 153 -22.39 7.96 10.70
C GLN A 153 -21.17 7.41 9.97
N ILE A 154 -21.20 6.13 9.59
CA ILE A 154 -20.11 5.49 8.82
C ILE A 154 -19.86 6.23 7.49
N LEU A 155 -20.94 6.57 6.76
CA LEU A 155 -20.80 7.28 5.49
C LEU A 155 -20.29 8.72 5.66
N ASN A 156 -20.72 9.42 6.72
CA ASN A 156 -20.20 10.76 7.04
C ASN A 156 -18.72 10.72 7.39
N ARG A 157 -18.28 9.77 8.21
CA ARG A 157 -16.86 9.56 8.54
C ARG A 157 -16.03 9.24 7.30
N SER A 158 -16.57 8.44 6.37
CA SER A 158 -15.90 8.16 5.09
C SER A 158 -15.72 9.43 4.25
N LEU A 159 -16.67 10.36 4.25
CA LEU A 159 -16.54 11.66 3.56
C LEU A 159 -15.50 12.55 4.25
N GLU A 160 -15.57 12.67 5.59
CA GLU A 160 -14.59 13.44 6.37
C GLU A 160 -13.16 12.95 6.11
N HIS A 161 -12.95 11.63 6.17
CA HIS A 161 -11.67 11.03 5.87
C HIS A 161 -11.22 11.28 4.41
N ALA A 162 -12.15 11.26 3.45
CA ALA A 162 -11.83 11.57 2.06
C ALA A 162 -11.38 13.03 1.88
N ILE A 163 -12.07 13.98 2.54
CA ILE A 163 -11.72 15.40 2.52
C ILE A 163 -10.34 15.63 3.15
N GLU A 164 -10.12 15.06 4.35
CA GLU A 164 -8.86 15.19 5.08
C GLU A 164 -7.66 14.66 4.28
N LYS A 165 -7.86 13.54 3.59
CA LYS A 165 -6.79 12.85 2.86
C LYS A 165 -6.57 13.38 1.45
N PHE A 166 -7.63 13.67 0.71
CA PHE A 166 -7.61 13.92 -0.74
C PHE A 166 -8.31 15.22 -1.18
N GLY A 167 -8.91 15.98 -0.26
CA GLY A 167 -9.46 17.29 -0.55
C GLY A 167 -8.39 18.26 -1.03
N LYS A 168 -8.76 19.52 -1.36
CA LYS A 168 -7.82 20.51 -1.92
C LYS A 168 -6.51 20.70 -1.15
N ASN A 169 -6.58 20.55 0.19
CA ASN A 169 -5.43 20.63 1.09
C ASN A 169 -5.14 19.29 1.78
N GLY A 170 -5.57 18.18 1.18
CA GLY A 170 -5.45 16.87 1.75
C GLY A 170 -3.99 16.41 1.86
N TYR A 171 -3.65 15.75 2.98
CA TYR A 171 -2.26 15.40 3.27
C TYR A 171 -1.64 14.44 2.24
N ALA A 172 -2.45 13.69 1.48
CA ALA A 172 -1.95 12.66 0.56
C ALA A 172 -1.84 13.12 -0.91
N ILE A 173 -2.28 14.33 -1.25
CA ILE A 173 -2.32 14.78 -2.66
C ILE A 173 -0.94 14.83 -3.34
N ASN A 174 0.12 15.11 -2.59
CA ASN A 174 1.49 15.21 -3.08
C ASN A 174 2.36 13.99 -2.73
N MET A 175 1.75 12.89 -2.30
CA MET A 175 2.47 11.71 -1.83
C MET A 175 2.55 10.61 -2.88
N TYR A 176 2.78 10.99 -4.15
CA TYR A 176 3.06 10.08 -5.24
C TYR A 176 4.36 10.48 -5.90
N TYR A 177 5.29 9.55 -6.06
CA TYR A 177 6.69 9.85 -6.29
C TYR A 177 7.23 9.30 -7.62
N VAL A 178 6.30 8.90 -8.51
CA VAL A 178 6.62 8.35 -9.82
C VAL A 178 5.79 9.04 -10.91
N ASP A 179 6.32 9.06 -12.13
CA ASP A 179 5.79 9.87 -13.22
C ASP A 179 4.95 9.01 -14.20
N ASP A 180 3.76 8.59 -13.75
CA ASP A 180 2.88 7.76 -14.57
C ASP A 180 1.42 8.26 -14.70
N ASN A 181 1.13 9.46 -14.25
CA ASN A 181 -0.19 10.11 -14.28
C ASN A 181 -1.37 9.37 -13.61
N LYS A 182 -1.25 8.08 -13.26
CA LYS A 182 -2.38 7.29 -12.73
C LYS A 182 -2.91 7.83 -11.41
N TYR A 183 -2.01 8.34 -10.56
CA TYR A 183 -2.43 8.96 -9.30
C TYR A 183 -3.20 10.26 -9.53
N ASN A 184 -2.75 11.08 -10.46
CA ASN A 184 -3.44 12.33 -10.79
C ASN A 184 -4.84 12.07 -11.34
N GLU A 185 -5.00 11.05 -12.19
CA GLU A 185 -6.32 10.63 -12.68
C GLU A 185 -7.23 10.12 -11.56
N TYR A 186 -6.68 9.31 -10.66
CA TYR A 186 -7.39 8.84 -9.46
C TYR A 186 -7.83 10.02 -8.58
N LEU A 187 -6.91 10.96 -8.26
CA LEU A 187 -7.21 12.15 -7.47
C LEU A 187 -8.31 12.99 -8.09
N LYS A 188 -8.23 13.29 -9.39
CA LYS A 188 -9.27 14.06 -10.10
C LYS A 188 -10.65 13.41 -9.97
N LYS A 189 -10.74 12.09 -10.13
CA LYS A 189 -12.00 11.35 -9.99
C LYS A 189 -12.53 11.41 -8.55
N LEU A 190 -11.65 11.20 -7.56
CA LEU A 190 -12.04 11.20 -6.15
C LEU A 190 -12.42 12.61 -5.67
N GLN A 191 -11.65 13.64 -6.05
CA GLN A 191 -11.97 15.03 -5.72
C GLN A 191 -13.30 15.48 -6.31
N LYS A 192 -13.62 15.07 -7.54
CA LYS A 192 -14.93 15.32 -8.15
C LYS A 192 -16.08 14.71 -7.32
N LEU A 193 -15.88 13.51 -6.74
CA LEU A 193 -16.85 12.92 -5.83
C LEU A 193 -16.94 13.69 -4.49
N ILE A 194 -15.79 14.10 -3.93
CA ILE A 194 -15.76 14.89 -2.69
C ILE A 194 -16.51 16.24 -2.86
N ASP A 195 -16.33 16.90 -4.00
CA ASP A 195 -16.99 18.18 -4.31
C ASP A 195 -18.50 18.01 -4.57
N ASN A 196 -18.93 16.81 -5.02
CA ASN A 196 -20.33 16.46 -5.20
C ASN A 196 -20.79 15.46 -4.13
N LYS A 197 -21.23 15.99 -2.97
CA LYS A 197 -21.65 15.17 -1.82
C LYS A 197 -22.77 14.18 -2.16
N GLU A 198 -23.69 14.53 -3.04
CA GLU A 198 -24.79 13.64 -3.44
C GLU A 198 -24.26 12.39 -4.14
N GLU A 199 -23.38 12.57 -5.14
CA GLU A 199 -22.72 11.46 -5.81
C GLU A 199 -21.80 10.65 -4.87
N PHE A 200 -21.11 11.33 -3.95
CA PHE A 200 -20.29 10.65 -2.93
C PHE A 200 -21.14 9.71 -2.09
N PHE A 201 -22.25 10.23 -1.52
CA PHE A 201 -23.14 9.42 -0.68
C PHE A 201 -23.86 8.33 -1.48
N LYS A 202 -24.27 8.58 -2.72
CA LYS A 202 -24.81 7.55 -3.60
C LYS A 202 -23.81 6.40 -3.77
N LYS A 203 -22.56 6.72 -4.14
CA LYS A 203 -21.48 5.73 -4.34
C LYS A 203 -21.18 4.96 -3.06
N SER A 204 -21.00 5.65 -1.95
CA SER A 204 -20.68 5.01 -0.66
C SER A 204 -21.83 4.14 -0.14
N ASN A 205 -23.10 4.53 -0.36
CA ASN A 205 -24.28 3.70 -0.07
C ASN A 205 -24.28 2.39 -0.86
N GLU A 206 -24.04 2.45 -2.17
CA GLU A 206 -23.95 1.25 -3.04
C GLU A 206 -22.91 0.26 -2.51
N ILE A 207 -21.73 0.76 -2.12
CA ILE A 207 -20.66 -0.06 -1.58
C ILE A 207 -21.02 -0.64 -0.20
N TYR A 208 -21.60 0.18 0.68
CA TYR A 208 -22.05 -0.26 1.99
C TYR A 208 -23.05 -1.43 1.89
N ASP A 209 -24.04 -1.30 1.01
CA ASP A 209 -25.09 -2.31 0.83
C ASP A 209 -24.53 -3.59 0.18
N LYS A 210 -23.55 -3.47 -0.71
CA LYS A 210 -22.83 -4.62 -1.28
C LYS A 210 -22.05 -5.40 -0.21
N LEU A 211 -21.34 -4.70 0.68
CA LEU A 211 -20.58 -5.31 1.76
C LEU A 211 -21.48 -6.05 2.76
N ASN A 212 -22.69 -5.56 3.00
CA ASN A 212 -23.65 -6.22 3.89
C ASN A 212 -24.34 -7.46 3.28
N LYS A 213 -24.39 -7.56 1.93
CA LYS A 213 -24.94 -8.74 1.25
C LYS A 213 -23.94 -9.87 1.11
N ALA A 214 -22.65 -9.57 1.26
CA ALA A 214 -21.56 -10.54 1.11
C ALA A 214 -21.14 -11.21 2.45
N ASN A 215 -21.69 -10.73 3.57
CA ASN A 215 -21.56 -11.30 4.90
C ASN A 215 -22.87 -11.98 5.31
#